data_9659b0dd2f5c8e855471824dcf72c42e
#
_entry.id   9659b0dd2f5c8e855471824dcf72c42e
#
_cell.length_a   1.000
_cell.length_b   1.000
_cell.length_c   1.000
_cell.angle_alpha   90.00
_cell.angle_beta   90.00
_cell.angle_gamma   90.00
#
_symmetry.space_group_name_H-M   'P 1'
#
loop_
_entity.id
_entity.type
_entity.pdbx_description
1 polymer ?
#
loop_
_entity_poly.entity_id
_entity_poly.type
_entity_poly.pdbx_seq_one_letter_code
_entity_poly.pdbx_strand_id
1 'polypeptide(L)'
;MLVAVVPKPIAAALTRKAYYFVPLTVSQGEETLIAGRYDVALSDNAVCHRNLDLGNAQCVFISTRLMDDKFSVAFEFYINVGHSVVERAGVSQAFADLVWKQVESGVKGETSLDAWESRKLSTSNGPDSEKYKNEYLAASFSDAISIYLLSLFLDVDYYDLRERDYPLLAPTPMAERLRKVAELFPPNPGFEFAIYYKRRT
;
A
#
# COMPACT_ATOMS: atom_id res chain seq x y z
N MET A 1 -1.85 -0.37 18.16
CA MET A 1 -2.55 -1.56 17.64
C MET A 1 -2.96 -1.29 16.19
N LEU A 2 -2.33 -1.97 15.22
CA LEU A 2 -2.44 -1.71 13.76
C LEU A 2 -3.89 -1.61 13.27
N VAL A 3 -4.76 -2.50 13.72
CA VAL A 3 -6.16 -2.58 13.25
C VAL A 3 -7.02 -1.39 13.72
N ALA A 4 -6.67 -0.77 14.86
CA ALA A 4 -7.50 0.29 15.46
C ALA A 4 -7.55 1.58 14.61
N VAL A 5 -6.52 1.83 13.80
CA VAL A 5 -6.44 3.02 12.94
C VAL A 5 -7.24 2.86 11.65
N VAL A 6 -7.56 1.62 11.26
CA VAL A 6 -8.27 1.35 10.00
C VAL A 6 -9.69 1.93 10.06
N PRO A 7 -10.04 2.91 9.22
CA PRO A 7 -11.37 3.50 9.21
C PRO A 7 -12.48 2.47 9.01
N LYS A 8 -13.62 2.67 9.65
CA LYS A 8 -14.76 1.74 9.56
C LYS A 8 -15.19 1.40 8.13
N PRO A 9 -15.24 2.35 7.17
CA PRO A 9 -15.58 2.01 5.78
C PRO A 9 -14.57 1.07 5.12
N ILE A 10 -13.27 1.24 5.39
CA ILE A 10 -12.22 0.32 4.93
C ILE A 10 -12.39 -1.04 5.59
N ALA A 11 -12.54 -1.09 6.92
CA ALA A 11 -12.73 -2.35 7.65
C ALA A 11 -13.97 -3.14 7.15
N ALA A 12 -15.04 -2.45 6.79
CA ALA A 12 -16.24 -3.08 6.22
C ALA A 12 -15.97 -3.76 4.85
N ALA A 13 -15.04 -3.22 4.05
CA ALA A 13 -14.62 -3.84 2.81
C ALA A 13 -13.79 -5.12 3.03
N LEU A 14 -13.26 -5.34 4.22
CA LEU A 14 -12.36 -6.46 4.54
C LEU A 14 -13.03 -7.62 5.28
N THR A 15 -14.34 -7.70 5.31
CA THR A 15 -15.11 -8.67 6.13
C THR A 15 -14.79 -10.15 5.88
N ARG A 16 -14.18 -10.50 4.75
CA ARG A 16 -13.75 -11.87 4.43
C ARG A 16 -12.24 -12.07 4.47
N LYS A 17 -11.48 -11.03 4.82
CA LYS A 17 -10.02 -11.08 4.91
C LYS A 17 -9.61 -11.39 6.35
N ALA A 18 -8.68 -12.32 6.51
CA ALA A 18 -8.05 -12.64 7.78
C ALA A 18 -6.55 -12.41 7.67
N TYR A 19 -6.00 -11.61 8.56
CA TYR A 19 -4.57 -11.27 8.56
C TYR A 19 -3.87 -12.03 9.68
N TYR A 20 -2.79 -12.73 9.32
CA TYR A 20 -1.98 -13.51 10.24
C TYR A 20 -0.54 -13.04 10.21
N PHE A 21 -0.02 -12.70 11.36
CA PHE A 21 1.40 -12.42 11.53
C PHE A 21 2.11 -13.71 11.92
N VAL A 22 2.92 -14.23 11.03
CA VAL A 22 3.52 -15.56 11.16
C VAL A 22 4.98 -15.57 10.69
N PRO A 23 5.83 -16.46 11.21
CA PRO A 23 7.19 -16.61 10.72
C PRO A 23 7.15 -17.25 9.32
N LEU A 24 7.05 -16.44 8.27
CA LEU A 24 7.11 -16.91 6.90
C LEU A 24 8.57 -17.15 6.48
N THR A 25 8.76 -18.21 5.75
CA THR A 25 9.99 -18.52 5.02
C THR A 25 9.64 -19.10 3.66
N VAL A 26 10.56 -18.99 2.71
CA VAL A 26 10.43 -19.62 1.38
C VAL A 26 11.52 -20.65 1.24
N SER A 27 11.13 -21.87 0.89
CA SER A 27 12.10 -22.90 0.53
C SER A 27 12.71 -22.63 -0.85
N GLN A 28 13.84 -23.27 -1.14
CA GLN A 28 14.49 -23.18 -2.45
C GLN A 28 13.60 -23.68 -3.62
N GLY A 29 12.53 -24.41 -3.34
CA GLY A 29 11.55 -24.88 -4.32
C GLY A 29 10.34 -23.95 -4.49
N GLU A 30 10.43 -22.69 -4.08
CA GLU A 30 9.35 -21.68 -4.12
C GLU A 30 8.14 -21.97 -3.21
N GLU A 31 8.17 -23.02 -2.41
CA GLU A 31 7.13 -23.29 -1.44
C GLU A 31 7.24 -22.32 -0.25
N THR A 32 6.12 -21.71 0.10
CA THR A 32 6.05 -20.88 1.29
C THR A 32 5.74 -21.76 2.50
N LEU A 33 6.60 -21.70 3.51
CA LEU A 33 6.47 -22.44 4.74
C LEU A 33 6.20 -21.50 5.92
N ILE A 34 5.41 -21.97 6.88
CA ILE A 34 5.27 -21.31 8.18
C ILE A 34 6.23 -22.05 9.12
N ALA A 35 7.30 -21.37 9.52
CA ALA A 35 8.24 -21.93 10.50
C ALA A 35 7.71 -21.73 11.92
N GLY A 36 7.96 -22.69 12.82
CA GLY A 36 7.59 -22.56 14.24
C GLY A 36 8.40 -21.49 14.98
N ARG A 37 9.51 -21.03 14.39
CA ARG A 37 10.36 -19.92 14.83
C ARG A 37 11.09 -19.34 13.63
N TYR A 38 11.51 -18.10 13.77
CA TYR A 38 12.37 -17.46 12.77
C TYR A 38 13.72 -18.18 12.68
N ASP A 39 14.11 -18.55 11.47
CA ASP A 39 15.43 -19.12 11.18
C ASP A 39 16.02 -18.41 9.96
N VAL A 40 17.10 -17.68 10.17
CA VAL A 40 17.82 -16.92 9.11
C VAL A 40 18.35 -17.85 8.01
N ALA A 41 18.71 -19.08 8.35
CA ALA A 41 19.25 -20.05 7.38
C ALA A 41 18.21 -20.51 6.35
N LEU A 42 16.92 -20.37 6.63
CA LEU A 42 15.83 -20.76 5.72
C LEU A 42 15.40 -19.65 4.77
N SER A 43 15.93 -18.42 4.87
CA SER A 43 15.29 -17.26 4.27
C SER A 43 16.24 -16.30 3.57
N ASP A 44 17.05 -16.74 2.64
CA ASP A 44 17.76 -15.81 1.73
C ASP A 44 16.77 -15.06 0.82
N ASN A 45 15.58 -15.62 0.58
CA ASN A 45 14.49 -14.96 -0.12
C ASN A 45 13.43 -14.51 0.88
N ALA A 46 13.45 -13.23 1.24
CA ALA A 46 12.46 -12.65 2.13
C ALA A 46 11.11 -12.53 1.42
N VAL A 47 10.14 -13.32 1.87
CA VAL A 47 8.74 -13.11 1.52
C VAL A 47 8.10 -12.26 2.59
N CYS A 48 7.63 -11.07 2.19
CA CYS A 48 6.97 -10.16 3.11
C CYS A 48 5.55 -10.63 3.45
N HIS A 49 4.82 -11.18 2.46
CA HIS A 49 3.49 -11.75 2.68
C HIS A 49 3.15 -12.89 1.71
N ARG A 50 2.09 -13.63 2.04
CA ARG A 50 1.44 -14.60 1.16
C ARG A 50 -0.07 -14.55 1.32
N ASN A 51 -0.77 -14.66 0.19
CA ASN A 51 -2.23 -14.72 0.14
C ASN A 51 -2.67 -16.15 -0.18
N LEU A 52 -3.61 -16.67 0.61
CA LEU A 52 -4.20 -17.99 0.43
C LEU A 52 -5.70 -17.93 0.67
N ASP A 53 -6.47 -18.60 -0.19
CA ASP A 53 -7.90 -18.80 0.05
C ASP A 53 -8.10 -20.12 0.82
N LEU A 54 -8.60 -20.00 2.06
CA LEU A 54 -8.88 -21.11 2.93
C LEU A 54 -10.39 -21.18 3.21
N GLY A 55 -11.09 -22.06 2.50
CA GLY A 55 -12.55 -22.18 2.60
C GLY A 55 -13.24 -20.86 2.22
N ASN A 56 -13.92 -20.23 3.18
CA ASN A 56 -14.66 -18.97 2.96
C ASN A 56 -13.85 -17.72 3.30
N ALA A 57 -12.61 -17.88 3.78
CA ALA A 57 -11.76 -16.76 4.20
C ALA A 57 -10.58 -16.58 3.24
N GLN A 58 -10.34 -15.34 2.88
CA GLN A 58 -9.11 -14.91 2.20
C GLN A 58 -8.07 -14.57 3.28
N CYS A 59 -7.03 -15.38 3.38
CA CYS A 59 -6.01 -15.25 4.41
C CYS A 59 -4.78 -14.53 3.85
N VAL A 60 -4.33 -13.51 4.57
CA VAL A 60 -3.10 -12.78 4.29
C VAL A 60 -2.12 -13.08 5.40
N PHE A 61 -1.05 -13.79 5.08
CA PHE A 61 0.02 -14.12 6.00
C PHE A 61 1.14 -13.10 5.84
N ILE A 62 1.43 -12.35 6.90
CA ILE A 62 2.49 -11.35 6.94
C ILE A 62 3.66 -11.89 7.74
N SER A 63 4.86 -11.79 7.19
CA SER A 63 6.07 -12.31 7.81
C SER A 63 6.42 -11.58 9.11
N THR A 64 6.63 -12.35 10.19
CA THR A 64 7.14 -11.82 11.45
C THR A 64 8.64 -11.52 11.41
N ARG A 65 9.33 -11.79 10.31
CA ARG A 65 10.72 -11.40 10.11
C ARG A 65 10.97 -9.90 10.32
N LEU A 66 9.94 -9.09 10.09
CA LEU A 66 10.00 -7.62 10.23
C LEU A 66 9.53 -7.13 11.60
N MET A 67 9.28 -8.02 12.58
CA MET A 67 8.64 -7.65 13.85
C MET A 67 9.46 -6.68 14.72
N ASP A 68 10.77 -6.66 14.57
CA ASP A 68 11.64 -5.69 15.26
C ASP A 68 11.58 -4.29 14.65
N ASP A 69 11.06 -4.18 13.42
CA ASP A 69 10.81 -2.93 12.72
C ASP A 69 9.30 -2.65 12.61
N LYS A 70 8.81 -1.78 13.49
CA LYS A 70 7.39 -1.39 13.52
C LYS A 70 6.91 -0.74 12.24
N PHE A 71 7.79 0.00 11.55
CA PHE A 71 7.47 0.64 10.28
C PHE A 71 7.22 -0.42 9.21
N SER A 72 8.16 -1.34 9.01
CA SER A 72 8.07 -2.38 7.98
C SER A 72 6.85 -3.28 8.17
N VAL A 73 6.58 -3.75 9.41
CA VAL A 73 5.39 -4.57 9.70
C VAL A 73 4.09 -3.81 9.46
N ALA A 74 4.03 -2.55 9.90
CA ALA A 74 2.85 -1.73 9.72
C ALA A 74 2.62 -1.43 8.23
N PHE A 75 3.66 -1.07 7.51
CA PHE A 75 3.58 -0.73 6.10
C PHE A 75 3.14 -1.93 5.27
N GLU A 76 3.74 -3.10 5.49
CA GLU A 76 3.35 -4.34 4.83
C GLU A 76 1.88 -4.70 5.09
N PHE A 77 1.42 -4.55 6.33
CA PHE A 77 0.01 -4.75 6.66
C PHE A 77 -0.91 -3.79 5.89
N TYR A 78 -0.57 -2.49 5.87
CA TYR A 78 -1.41 -1.48 5.22
C TYR A 78 -1.35 -1.56 3.69
N ILE A 79 -0.23 -1.99 3.09
CA ILE A 79 -0.16 -2.31 1.66
C ILE A 79 -1.21 -3.38 1.31
N ASN A 80 -1.25 -4.47 2.07
CA ASN A 80 -2.22 -5.54 1.86
C ASN A 80 -3.67 -5.09 2.12
N VAL A 81 -3.90 -4.17 3.05
CA VAL A 81 -5.21 -3.53 3.25
C VAL A 81 -5.58 -2.68 2.03
N GLY A 82 -4.69 -1.83 1.53
CA GLY A 82 -4.90 -1.00 0.35
C GLY A 82 -5.28 -1.82 -0.88
N HIS A 83 -4.50 -2.85 -1.21
CA HIS A 83 -4.82 -3.78 -2.31
C HIS A 83 -6.18 -4.45 -2.13
N SER A 84 -6.50 -4.91 -0.93
CA SER A 84 -7.78 -5.56 -0.66
C SER A 84 -8.98 -4.62 -0.81
N VAL A 85 -8.83 -3.33 -0.48
CA VAL A 85 -9.88 -2.32 -0.72
C VAL A 85 -10.09 -2.11 -2.21
N VAL A 86 -9.01 -1.94 -2.98
CA VAL A 86 -9.09 -1.74 -4.44
C VAL A 86 -9.69 -2.95 -5.14
N GLU A 87 -9.26 -4.16 -4.78
CA GLU A 87 -9.81 -5.41 -5.32
C GLU A 87 -11.32 -5.50 -5.12
N ARG A 88 -11.81 -5.07 -3.97
CA ARG A 88 -13.21 -5.26 -3.60
C ARG A 88 -14.12 -4.10 -3.97
N ALA A 89 -13.67 -2.88 -3.80
CA ALA A 89 -14.46 -1.66 -4.00
C ALA A 89 -14.10 -0.88 -5.27
N GLY A 90 -13.00 -1.26 -5.92
CA GLY A 90 -12.47 -0.50 -7.05
C GLY A 90 -11.83 0.82 -6.65
N VAL A 91 -11.52 1.64 -7.64
CA VAL A 91 -10.95 2.97 -7.46
C VAL A 91 -12.07 4.00 -7.40
N SER A 92 -12.03 4.89 -6.40
CA SER A 92 -12.96 6.04 -6.34
C SER A 92 -12.77 6.96 -7.54
N GLN A 93 -13.85 7.31 -8.24
CA GLN A 93 -13.79 8.21 -9.39
C GLN A 93 -13.15 9.56 -9.02
N ALA A 94 -13.49 10.13 -7.87
CA ALA A 94 -12.93 11.40 -7.40
C ALA A 94 -11.41 11.32 -7.16
N PHE A 95 -10.89 10.15 -6.76
CA PHE A 95 -9.46 9.91 -6.64
C PHE A 95 -8.81 9.72 -8.02
N ALA A 96 -9.44 8.95 -8.90
CA ALA A 96 -8.97 8.73 -10.27
C ALA A 96 -8.83 10.04 -11.04
N ASP A 97 -9.84 10.93 -10.95
CA ASP A 97 -9.82 12.24 -11.61
C ASP A 97 -8.67 13.13 -11.08
N LEU A 98 -8.45 13.13 -9.76
CA LEU A 98 -7.33 13.85 -9.16
C LEU A 98 -5.97 13.36 -9.69
N VAL A 99 -5.75 12.05 -9.65
CA VAL A 99 -4.48 11.44 -10.05
C VAL A 99 -4.24 11.62 -11.54
N TRP A 100 -5.26 11.42 -12.36
CA TRP A 100 -5.12 11.61 -13.80
C TRP A 100 -4.85 13.06 -14.19
N LYS A 101 -5.49 14.02 -13.52
CA LYS A 101 -5.18 15.45 -13.66
C LYS A 101 -3.72 15.77 -13.30
N GLN A 102 -3.15 15.12 -12.29
CA GLN A 102 -1.73 15.26 -11.95
C GLN A 102 -0.84 14.75 -13.09
N VAL A 103 -1.19 13.61 -13.72
CA VAL A 103 -0.47 13.09 -14.89
C VAL A 103 -0.50 14.09 -16.05
N GLU A 104 -1.68 14.59 -16.40
CA GLU A 104 -1.88 15.56 -17.49
C GLU A 104 -1.16 16.89 -17.23
N SER A 105 -1.02 17.28 -15.97
CA SER A 105 -0.27 18.47 -15.56
C SER A 105 1.25 18.24 -15.53
N GLY A 106 1.74 17.05 -15.92
CA GLY A 106 3.16 16.76 -16.00
C GLY A 106 3.84 16.53 -14.64
N VAL A 107 3.07 16.24 -13.58
CA VAL A 107 3.64 15.84 -12.28
C VAL A 107 4.51 14.62 -12.47
N LYS A 108 5.72 14.62 -11.91
CA LYS A 108 6.72 13.56 -12.04
C LYS A 108 6.79 12.72 -10.76
N GLY A 109 7.22 11.46 -10.94
CA GLY A 109 7.41 10.52 -9.85
C GLY A 109 6.13 9.79 -9.46
N GLU A 110 6.27 8.71 -8.69
CA GLU A 110 5.17 7.89 -8.20
C GLU A 110 5.46 7.34 -6.80
N THR A 111 4.49 6.60 -6.25
CA THR A 111 4.48 6.10 -4.88
C THR A 111 5.00 4.67 -4.78
N SER A 112 4.96 3.90 -5.87
CA SER A 112 5.49 2.54 -5.97
C SER A 112 6.06 2.26 -7.37
N LEU A 113 6.80 1.18 -7.50
CA LEU A 113 7.32 0.71 -8.79
C LEU A 113 6.17 0.33 -9.72
N ASP A 114 5.15 -0.36 -9.22
CA ASP A 114 3.98 -0.76 -9.99
C ASP A 114 3.23 0.45 -10.56
N ALA A 115 3.02 1.48 -9.75
CA ALA A 115 2.42 2.74 -10.20
C ALA A 115 3.30 3.44 -11.24
N TRP A 116 4.62 3.42 -11.06
CA TRP A 116 5.56 4.04 -11.99
C TRP A 116 5.58 3.34 -13.36
N GLU A 117 5.62 2.02 -13.38
CA GLU A 117 5.65 1.22 -14.62
C GLU A 117 4.31 1.31 -15.36
N SER A 118 3.20 1.13 -14.65
CA SER A 118 1.86 1.23 -15.25
C SER A 118 1.60 2.62 -15.82
N ARG A 119 2.06 3.68 -15.14
CA ARG A 119 1.97 5.05 -15.65
C ARG A 119 2.71 5.24 -16.97
N LYS A 120 3.95 4.74 -17.07
CA LYS A 120 4.71 4.82 -18.33
C LYS A 120 3.97 4.15 -19.48
N LEU A 121 3.38 3.00 -19.23
CA LEU A 121 2.63 2.26 -20.23
C LEU A 121 1.29 2.94 -20.57
N SER A 122 0.61 3.53 -19.59
CA SER A 122 -0.66 4.25 -19.80
C SER A 122 -0.51 5.52 -20.63
N THR A 123 0.64 6.16 -20.58
CA THR A 123 0.96 7.37 -21.36
C THR A 123 1.59 7.06 -22.71
N SER A 124 1.86 5.80 -23.01
CA SER A 124 2.28 5.36 -24.34
C SER A 124 1.06 5.29 -25.29
N ASN A 125 1.27 5.63 -26.57
CA ASN A 125 0.21 5.55 -27.60
C ASN A 125 -0.05 4.10 -28.05
N GLY A 126 -0.07 3.16 -27.12
CA GLY A 126 -0.28 1.73 -27.41
C GLY A 126 -1.76 1.32 -27.33
N PRO A 127 -2.12 0.17 -27.92
CA PRO A 127 -3.50 -0.34 -27.90
C PRO A 127 -4.00 -0.65 -26.48
N ASP A 128 -3.12 -0.93 -25.54
CA ASP A 128 -3.43 -1.30 -24.16
C ASP A 128 -3.36 -0.12 -23.18
N SER A 129 -3.24 1.12 -23.68
CA SER A 129 -3.06 2.32 -22.83
C SER A 129 -4.15 2.48 -21.78
N GLU A 130 -5.41 2.17 -22.09
CA GLU A 130 -6.53 2.26 -21.15
C GLU A 130 -6.47 1.18 -20.06
N LYS A 131 -6.02 -0.03 -20.39
CA LYS A 131 -5.75 -1.10 -19.43
C LYS A 131 -4.69 -0.65 -18.43
N TYR A 132 -3.56 -0.16 -18.91
CA TYR A 132 -2.48 0.33 -18.06
C TYR A 132 -2.87 1.57 -17.25
N LYS A 133 -3.76 2.41 -17.76
CA LYS A 133 -4.34 3.51 -17.01
C LYS A 133 -5.13 3.01 -15.79
N ASN A 134 -5.96 1.98 -15.99
CA ASN A 134 -6.70 1.37 -14.89
C ASN A 134 -5.78 0.71 -13.86
N GLU A 135 -4.74 0.01 -14.29
CA GLU A 135 -3.72 -0.58 -13.42
C GLU A 135 -2.98 0.52 -12.64
N TYR A 136 -2.58 1.59 -13.30
CA TYR A 136 -1.95 2.75 -12.67
C TYR A 136 -2.84 3.40 -11.60
N LEU A 137 -4.11 3.63 -11.91
CA LEU A 137 -5.05 4.22 -10.96
C LEU A 137 -5.29 3.29 -9.76
N ALA A 138 -5.35 1.98 -9.99
CA ALA A 138 -5.49 0.97 -8.96
C ALA A 138 -4.26 0.94 -8.02
N ALA A 139 -3.05 0.89 -8.57
CA ALA A 139 -1.81 0.95 -7.80
C ALA A 139 -1.71 2.24 -7.00
N SER A 140 -1.90 3.41 -7.65
CA SER A 140 -1.85 4.71 -6.99
C SER A 140 -2.86 4.86 -5.85
N PHE A 141 -4.06 4.27 -5.97
CA PHE A 141 -5.08 4.32 -4.93
C PHE A 141 -4.74 3.40 -3.76
N SER A 142 -4.27 2.19 -4.06
CA SER A 142 -3.76 1.26 -3.04
C SER A 142 -2.63 1.88 -2.23
N ASP A 143 -1.63 2.46 -2.91
CA ASP A 143 -0.50 3.12 -2.27
C ASP A 143 -0.94 4.29 -1.37
N ALA A 144 -1.84 5.14 -1.88
CA ALA A 144 -2.33 6.28 -1.12
C ALA A 144 -3.10 5.85 0.13
N ILE A 145 -3.92 4.78 0.06
CA ILE A 145 -4.59 4.19 1.22
C ILE A 145 -3.54 3.67 2.22
N SER A 146 -2.54 2.95 1.74
CA SER A 146 -1.49 2.35 2.57
C SER A 146 -0.70 3.40 3.34
N ILE A 147 -0.25 4.46 2.65
CA ILE A 147 0.50 5.57 3.25
C ILE A 147 -0.40 6.37 4.21
N TYR A 148 -1.66 6.59 3.86
CA TYR A 148 -2.63 7.24 4.75
C TYR A 148 -2.81 6.46 6.06
N LEU A 149 -3.03 5.15 5.99
CA LEU A 149 -3.18 4.31 7.18
C LEU A 149 -1.89 4.27 8.02
N LEU A 150 -0.74 4.20 7.35
CA LEU A 150 0.56 4.26 8.02
C LEU A 150 0.74 5.59 8.76
N SER A 151 0.33 6.71 8.17
CA SER A 151 0.41 8.05 8.78
C SER A 151 -0.54 8.24 9.96
N LEU A 152 -1.63 7.48 10.04
CA LEU A 152 -2.50 7.44 11.23
C LEU A 152 -1.90 6.63 12.37
N PHE A 153 -0.97 5.73 12.07
CA PHE A 153 -0.36 4.82 13.03
C PHE A 153 0.99 5.30 13.55
N LEU A 154 1.81 5.91 12.69
CA LEU A 154 3.17 6.37 12.97
C LEU A 154 3.38 7.78 12.43
N ASP A 155 4.32 8.52 13.02
CA ASP A 155 4.85 9.75 12.43
C ASP A 155 5.80 9.34 11.28
N VAL A 156 5.38 9.56 10.04
CA VAL A 156 6.08 9.10 8.84
C VAL A 156 6.78 10.28 8.16
N ASP A 157 8.10 10.18 8.01
CA ASP A 157 8.80 11.04 7.05
C ASP A 157 8.55 10.47 5.63
N TYR A 158 7.93 11.26 4.78
CA TYR A 158 7.58 10.85 3.42
C TYR A 158 8.81 10.37 2.62
N TYR A 159 9.97 10.90 2.89
CA TYR A 159 11.20 10.50 2.22
C TYR A 159 11.71 9.11 2.60
N ASP A 160 11.24 8.54 3.72
CA ASP A 160 11.57 7.17 4.14
C ASP A 160 10.81 6.12 3.30
N LEU A 161 9.75 6.55 2.58
CA LEU A 161 8.99 5.68 1.66
C LEU A 161 9.68 5.48 0.31
N ARG A 162 10.86 6.08 0.11
CA ARG A 162 11.56 6.07 -1.16
C ARG A 162 12.15 4.70 -1.49
N GLU A 163 11.71 4.10 -2.59
CA GLU A 163 12.44 3.07 -3.29
C GLU A 163 13.50 3.67 -4.22
N ARG A 164 14.52 2.88 -4.62
CA ARG A 164 15.69 3.41 -5.33
C ARG A 164 15.54 3.47 -6.84
N ASP A 165 14.61 2.70 -7.41
CA ASP A 165 14.55 2.41 -8.85
C ASP A 165 13.62 3.35 -9.64
N TYR A 166 12.89 4.24 -8.95
CA TYR A 166 12.02 5.23 -9.57
C TYR A 166 12.02 6.55 -8.79
N PRO A 167 11.69 7.68 -9.43
CA PRO A 167 11.56 8.96 -8.73
C PRO A 167 10.30 8.97 -7.86
N LEU A 168 10.48 9.32 -6.59
CA LEU A 168 9.36 9.49 -5.67
C LEU A 168 8.48 10.66 -6.12
N LEU A 169 7.16 10.51 -6.00
CA LEU A 169 6.17 11.56 -6.22
C LEU A 169 6.50 12.79 -5.35
N ALA A 170 6.35 13.99 -5.88
CA ALA A 170 6.64 15.20 -5.10
C ALA A 170 5.69 15.32 -3.89
N PRO A 171 6.12 15.94 -2.76
CA PRO A 171 5.32 16.03 -1.54
C PRO A 171 3.95 16.67 -1.70
N THR A 172 3.83 17.73 -2.53
CA THR A 172 2.56 18.43 -2.74
C THR A 172 1.49 17.55 -3.41
N PRO A 173 1.73 16.94 -4.59
CA PRO A 173 0.74 16.04 -5.19
C PRO A 173 0.47 14.80 -4.32
N MET A 174 1.44 14.30 -3.57
CA MET A 174 1.19 13.24 -2.61
C MET A 174 0.23 13.67 -1.50
N ALA A 175 0.46 14.85 -0.93
CA ALA A 175 -0.44 15.40 0.09
C ALA A 175 -1.89 15.58 -0.42
N GLU A 176 -2.07 15.94 -1.69
CA GLU A 176 -3.39 16.01 -2.32
C GLU A 176 -4.06 14.63 -2.38
N ARG A 177 -3.30 13.59 -2.79
CA ARG A 177 -3.80 12.21 -2.81
C ARG A 177 -4.21 11.74 -1.41
N LEU A 178 -3.37 11.97 -0.40
CA LEU A 178 -3.66 11.58 0.99
C LEU A 178 -4.87 12.31 1.57
N ARG A 179 -5.03 13.61 1.30
CA ARG A 179 -6.24 14.38 1.71
C ARG A 179 -7.48 13.81 1.04
N LYS A 180 -7.40 13.44 -0.24
CA LYS A 180 -8.52 12.81 -0.94
C LYS A 180 -8.88 11.47 -0.32
N VAL A 181 -7.92 10.64 0.08
CA VAL A 181 -8.19 9.40 0.82
C VAL A 181 -8.81 9.67 2.18
N ALA A 182 -8.34 10.69 2.92
CA ALA A 182 -8.91 11.08 4.21
C ALA A 182 -10.36 11.60 4.09
N GLU A 183 -10.70 12.28 2.99
CA GLU A 183 -12.09 12.68 2.68
C GLU A 183 -12.99 11.46 2.42
N LEU A 184 -12.49 10.46 1.68
CA LEU A 184 -13.21 9.23 1.37
C LEU A 184 -13.38 8.31 2.58
N PHE A 185 -12.35 8.26 3.41
CA PHE A 185 -12.24 7.39 4.58
C PHE A 185 -11.80 8.17 5.82
N PRO A 186 -12.68 8.97 6.43
CA PRO A 186 -12.34 9.75 7.61
C PRO A 186 -11.77 8.87 8.74
N PRO A 187 -10.78 9.38 9.51
CA PRO A 187 -10.19 8.64 10.62
C PRO A 187 -11.24 8.23 11.66
N ASN A 188 -11.01 7.12 12.34
CA ASN A 188 -11.79 6.74 13.51
C ASN A 188 -11.62 7.76 14.65
N PRO A 189 -12.60 7.92 15.55
CA PRO A 189 -12.47 8.77 16.73
C PRO A 189 -11.19 8.43 17.52
N GLY A 190 -10.42 9.45 17.87
CA GLY A 190 -9.14 9.31 18.58
C GLY A 190 -7.91 9.21 17.67
N PHE A 191 -8.09 9.21 16.35
CA PHE A 191 -7.01 9.33 15.37
C PHE A 191 -7.16 10.61 14.58
N GLU A 192 -6.04 11.26 14.29
CA GLU A 192 -5.99 12.50 13.52
C GLU A 192 -5.08 12.32 12.31
N PHE A 193 -5.54 12.78 11.16
CA PHE A 193 -4.73 12.88 9.95
C PHE A 193 -4.24 14.30 9.79
N ALA A 194 -2.91 14.49 9.85
CA ALA A 194 -2.27 15.78 9.65
C ALA A 194 -1.04 15.66 8.74
N ILE A 195 -0.81 16.64 7.89
CA ILE A 195 0.37 16.72 7.04
C ILE A 195 1.19 17.92 7.46
N TYR A 196 2.43 17.67 7.87
CA TYR A 196 3.37 18.71 8.27
C TYR A 196 4.46 18.88 7.22
N TYR A 197 4.68 20.10 6.79
CA TYR A 197 5.80 20.45 5.91
C TYR A 197 6.99 20.90 6.76
N LYS A 198 8.03 20.08 6.85
CA LYS A 198 9.29 20.48 7.46
C LYS A 198 10.17 21.11 6.38
N ARG A 199 10.65 22.36 6.59
CA ARG A 199 11.76 22.88 5.79
C ARG A 199 13.01 22.08 6.15
N ARG A 200 13.64 21.45 5.16
CA ARG A 200 15.01 20.98 5.35
C ARG A 200 15.90 22.22 5.45
N THR A 201 16.46 22.43 6.62
CA THR A 201 17.55 23.41 6.86
C THR A 201 18.85 22.83 6.31
#